data_16b04524ddad417916f0ae505ab1a148
#
_entry.id   16b04524ddad417916f0ae505ab1a148
#
_cell.length_a   1.000
_cell.length_b   1.000
_cell.length_c   1.000
_cell.angle_alpha   90.00
_cell.angle_beta   90.00
_cell.angle_gamma   90.00
#
_symmetry.space_group_name_H-M   'P 1'
#
loop_
_entity.id
_entity.type
_entity.pdbx_description
1 polymer ?
#
loop_
_entity_poly.entity_id
_entity_poly.type
_entity_poly.pdbx_seq_one_letter_code
_entity_poly.pdbx_strand_id
1 'polypeptide(L)'
;MNFIFISPAFPKNYYNFCERLKKNNVNVLGIGDTPYNELDIKVKNSLTEYYKVNSLESYDEMYRAVAYLAFKYGKIDCLESNNEYWLRQDAKLRTDFNINGAKIDDVIAFTSKSNMKEFYIKAGVPVARYKFCTSIEEDLEFINKVGYPVIVKPDVGVGAQATYKIKNEDDLKNFYNYDHQVPYIMEEYIEGNITSFDGICDSNSNVAFCDNEVFPPSIMDIVNDNLEVSYYVNKEVPMDIYDAGSRVLKAFNIKSRYFHLEFFRLTKEKKGLGKIGDIVALEVNMRPPGGYTPDMINFAQSLDTYQIYADIICYDKIINVDMNHPKYYCLYFGRRDRLEYKYSYEDIKKIYPFIQMHERMSDALSSAMGNEFFIARFEYKEDMDKFKEMVSKKKNEE
;
A
#
# COMPACT_ATOMS: atom_id res chain seq x y z
N MET A 1 6.23 13.49 23.83
CA MET A 1 5.91 13.60 22.39
C MET A 1 4.39 13.59 22.23
N ASN A 2 3.86 14.50 21.42
CA ASN A 2 2.43 14.56 21.05
C ASN A 2 2.29 14.14 19.60
N PHE A 3 1.57 13.06 19.34
CA PHE A 3 1.35 12.48 18.01
C PHE A 3 -0.13 12.54 17.66
N ILE A 4 -0.50 13.21 16.58
CA ILE A 4 -1.86 13.16 16.04
C ILE A 4 -1.94 12.00 15.05
N PHE A 5 -2.86 11.05 15.32
CA PHE A 5 -3.18 9.97 14.40
C PHE A 5 -4.57 10.20 13.77
N ILE A 6 -4.62 10.39 12.46
CA ILE A 6 -5.84 10.63 11.70
C ILE A 6 -6.47 9.29 11.30
N SER A 7 -7.79 9.16 11.48
CA SER A 7 -8.56 7.94 11.17
C SER A 7 -8.05 6.67 11.88
N PRO A 8 -7.92 6.66 13.22
CA PRO A 8 -7.37 5.50 13.95
C PRO A 8 -8.28 4.26 13.93
N ALA A 9 -9.54 4.38 13.50
CA ALA A 9 -10.52 3.29 13.41
C ALA A 9 -10.55 2.59 12.03
N PHE A 10 -9.91 3.17 11.01
CA PHE A 10 -9.91 2.60 9.66
C PHE A 10 -8.57 2.81 8.95
N PRO A 11 -7.98 1.73 8.39
CA PRO A 11 -8.36 0.31 8.46
C PRO A 11 -8.44 -0.25 9.89
N LYS A 12 -9.19 -1.36 10.07
CA LYS A 12 -9.51 -1.94 11.37
C LYS A 12 -8.30 -2.28 12.26
N ASN A 13 -7.13 -2.55 11.64
CA ASN A 13 -5.87 -2.89 12.31
C ASN A 13 -5.00 -1.67 12.67
N TYR A 14 -5.39 -0.44 12.29
CA TYR A 14 -4.57 0.77 12.48
C TYR A 14 -4.45 1.21 13.96
N TYR A 15 -5.35 0.78 14.83
CA TYR A 15 -5.18 0.98 16.28
C TYR A 15 -3.86 0.39 16.80
N ASN A 16 -3.27 -0.60 16.10
CA ASN A 16 -1.98 -1.18 16.46
C ASN A 16 -0.84 -0.13 16.43
N PHE A 17 -0.82 0.78 15.45
CA PHE A 17 0.12 1.90 15.43
C PHE A 17 -0.04 2.78 16.68
N CYS A 18 -1.28 3.14 16.99
CA CYS A 18 -1.60 3.97 18.15
C CYS A 18 -1.18 3.28 19.46
N GLU A 19 -1.45 1.98 19.60
CA GLU A 19 -1.12 1.21 20.80
C GLU A 19 0.39 1.16 21.03
N ARG A 20 1.21 0.91 19.97
CA ARG A 20 2.68 0.84 20.09
C ARG A 20 3.30 2.21 20.35
N LEU A 21 2.79 3.27 19.74
CA LEU A 21 3.19 4.63 20.08
C LEU A 21 2.90 4.94 21.55
N LYS A 22 1.72 4.58 22.05
CA LYS A 22 1.35 4.75 23.46
C LYS A 22 2.24 3.96 24.40
N LYS A 23 2.64 2.72 24.03
CA LYS A 23 3.64 1.92 24.77
C LYS A 23 5.00 2.61 24.85
N ASN A 24 5.37 3.39 23.85
CA ASN A 24 6.58 4.22 23.87
C ASN A 24 6.38 5.58 24.57
N ASN A 25 5.35 5.71 25.44
CA ASN A 25 5.03 6.92 26.20
C ASN A 25 4.70 8.14 25.35
N VAL A 26 4.10 7.95 24.17
CA VAL A 26 3.60 9.02 23.31
C VAL A 26 2.17 9.37 23.72
N ASN A 27 1.83 10.65 23.78
CA ASN A 27 0.45 11.11 23.81
C ASN A 27 -0.16 10.92 22.41
N VAL A 28 -0.94 9.87 22.22
CA VAL A 28 -1.58 9.57 20.94
C VAL A 28 -2.95 10.22 20.89
N LEU A 29 -3.08 11.24 20.06
CA LEU A 29 -4.25 12.09 19.91
C LEU A 29 -4.98 11.72 18.62
N GLY A 30 -6.11 10.99 18.74
CA GLY A 30 -6.86 10.54 17.57
C GLY A 30 -7.79 11.62 17.03
N ILE A 31 -7.86 11.78 15.69
CA ILE A 31 -8.90 12.54 15.00
C ILE A 31 -9.65 11.60 14.07
N GLY A 32 -10.98 11.57 14.16
CA GLY A 32 -11.81 10.71 13.30
C GLY A 32 -13.26 11.20 13.25
N ASP A 33 -14.05 10.63 12.34
CA ASP A 33 -15.46 10.96 12.13
C ASP A 33 -16.43 9.94 12.73
N THR A 34 -15.92 8.80 13.21
CA THR A 34 -16.73 7.80 13.93
C THR A 34 -17.15 8.31 15.29
N PRO A 35 -18.42 8.22 15.68
CA PRO A 35 -18.87 8.57 17.04
C PRO A 35 -18.12 7.77 18.12
N TYR A 36 -17.73 8.43 19.21
CA TYR A 36 -16.90 7.80 20.24
C TYR A 36 -17.51 6.51 20.83
N ASN A 37 -18.83 6.47 21.01
CA ASN A 37 -19.54 5.29 21.52
C ASN A 37 -19.48 4.09 20.56
N GLU A 38 -19.29 4.33 19.27
CA GLU A 38 -19.21 3.30 18.22
C GLU A 38 -17.78 2.80 17.97
N LEU A 39 -16.77 3.50 18.48
CA LEU A 39 -15.39 3.05 18.38
C LEU A 39 -15.18 1.70 19.06
N ASP A 40 -14.39 0.83 18.42
CA ASP A 40 -13.90 -0.38 19.05
C ASP A 40 -13.13 -0.07 20.34
N ILE A 41 -13.25 -0.94 21.34
CA ILE A 41 -12.56 -0.78 22.63
C ILE A 41 -11.03 -0.74 22.46
N LYS A 42 -10.48 -1.43 21.46
CA LYS A 42 -9.05 -1.42 21.17
C LYS A 42 -8.59 -0.03 20.70
N VAL A 43 -9.39 0.64 19.85
CA VAL A 43 -9.13 2.02 19.42
C VAL A 43 -9.19 2.96 20.64
N LYS A 44 -10.24 2.88 21.45
CA LYS A 44 -10.38 3.72 22.67
C LYS A 44 -9.18 3.58 23.60
N ASN A 45 -8.72 2.34 23.83
CA ASN A 45 -7.61 2.05 24.73
C ASN A 45 -6.25 2.49 24.16
N SER A 46 -6.10 2.54 22.85
CA SER A 46 -4.86 2.91 22.16
C SER A 46 -4.63 4.44 22.10
N LEU A 47 -5.64 5.25 22.41
CA LEU A 47 -5.56 6.71 22.36
C LEU A 47 -5.44 7.35 23.75
N THR A 48 -4.82 8.52 23.82
CA THR A 48 -4.84 9.40 24.98
C THR A 48 -6.09 10.27 24.96
N GLU A 49 -6.47 10.76 23.78
CA GLU A 49 -7.69 11.52 23.54
C GLU A 49 -8.19 11.25 22.13
N TYR A 50 -9.50 11.36 21.92
CA TYR A 50 -10.12 11.28 20.61
C TYR A 50 -10.96 12.55 20.36
N TYR A 51 -10.67 13.24 19.26
CA TYR A 51 -11.44 14.37 18.77
C TYR A 51 -12.30 13.94 17.59
N LYS A 52 -13.63 14.03 17.74
CA LYS A 52 -14.57 13.68 16.67
C LYS A 52 -14.84 14.90 15.79
N VAL A 53 -14.62 14.75 14.48
CA VAL A 53 -15.05 15.68 13.42
C VAL A 53 -16.30 15.14 12.72
N ASN A 54 -17.05 15.99 11.99
CA ASN A 54 -18.21 15.50 11.24
C ASN A 54 -17.77 14.83 9.93
N SER A 55 -16.72 15.33 9.31
CA SER A 55 -16.10 14.74 8.13
C SER A 55 -14.59 14.95 8.16
N LEU A 56 -13.85 13.87 7.95
CA LEU A 56 -12.40 13.93 7.74
C LEU A 56 -12.02 14.67 6.44
N GLU A 57 -12.93 14.82 5.49
CA GLU A 57 -12.70 15.58 4.25
C GLU A 57 -12.82 17.10 4.44
N SER A 58 -13.45 17.54 5.54
CA SER A 58 -13.57 18.95 5.87
C SER A 58 -12.25 19.49 6.43
N TYR A 59 -11.46 20.14 5.59
CA TYR A 59 -10.18 20.71 6.03
C TYR A 59 -10.33 21.69 7.20
N ASP A 60 -11.39 22.51 7.21
CA ASP A 60 -11.65 23.46 8.31
C ASP A 60 -11.88 22.74 9.65
N GLU A 61 -12.65 21.64 9.64
CA GLU A 61 -12.85 20.84 10.86
C GLU A 61 -11.53 20.17 11.30
N MET A 62 -10.75 19.64 10.39
CA MET A 62 -9.46 19.03 10.68
C MET A 62 -8.47 20.07 11.25
N TYR A 63 -8.42 21.26 10.66
CA TYR A 63 -7.58 22.36 11.15
C TYR A 63 -7.96 22.75 12.58
N ARG A 64 -9.27 22.91 12.88
CA ARG A 64 -9.77 23.24 14.23
C ARG A 64 -9.47 22.13 15.24
N ALA A 65 -9.57 20.86 14.82
CA ALA A 65 -9.23 19.71 15.66
C ALA A 65 -7.74 19.72 16.06
N VAL A 66 -6.84 19.95 15.08
CA VAL A 66 -5.40 20.08 15.35
C VAL A 66 -5.10 21.28 16.25
N ALA A 67 -5.74 22.45 16.00
CA ALA A 67 -5.58 23.65 16.83
C ALA A 67 -6.02 23.40 18.29
N TYR A 68 -7.16 22.74 18.49
CA TYR A 68 -7.66 22.37 19.82
C TYR A 68 -6.67 21.44 20.56
N LEU A 69 -6.20 20.40 19.89
CA LEU A 69 -5.25 19.44 20.47
C LEU A 69 -3.91 20.13 20.79
N ALA A 70 -3.43 21.00 19.91
CA ALA A 70 -2.22 21.79 20.15
C ALA A 70 -2.38 22.77 21.33
N PHE A 71 -3.55 23.40 21.47
CA PHE A 71 -3.86 24.25 22.64
C PHE A 71 -3.84 23.45 23.95
N LYS A 72 -4.42 22.24 23.93
CA LYS A 72 -4.56 21.41 25.14
C LYS A 72 -3.28 20.69 25.57
N TYR A 73 -2.52 20.17 24.61
CA TYR A 73 -1.35 19.31 24.83
C TYR A 73 -0.01 19.98 24.55
N GLY A 74 -0.03 21.19 24.00
CA GLY A 74 1.16 21.89 23.56
C GLY A 74 1.55 21.51 22.13
N LYS A 75 2.81 21.74 21.78
CA LYS A 75 3.34 21.47 20.43
C LYS A 75 3.04 20.05 19.98
N ILE A 76 2.52 19.93 18.78
CA ILE A 76 2.37 18.64 18.09
C ILE A 76 3.70 18.31 17.40
N ASP A 77 4.26 17.16 17.73
CA ASP A 77 5.56 16.72 17.20
C ASP A 77 5.41 15.98 15.87
N CYS A 78 4.37 15.14 15.74
CA CYS A 78 4.09 14.34 14.55
C CYS A 78 2.59 14.32 14.25
N LEU A 79 2.24 14.15 12.98
CA LEU A 79 0.88 13.96 12.49
C LEU A 79 0.92 13.00 11.29
N GLU A 80 0.18 11.90 11.35
CA GLU A 80 0.07 10.91 10.27
C GLU A 80 -1.29 10.21 10.28
N SER A 81 -1.73 9.79 9.11
CA SER A 81 -2.84 8.84 8.93
C SER A 81 -2.35 7.44 8.57
N ASN A 82 -1.13 7.32 8.06
CA ASN A 82 -0.62 6.11 7.38
C ASN A 82 -1.53 5.65 6.23
N ASN A 83 -2.23 6.57 5.58
CA ASN A 83 -3.20 6.31 4.53
C ASN A 83 -2.98 7.25 3.36
N GLU A 84 -2.92 6.69 2.16
CA GLU A 84 -2.65 7.45 0.93
C GLU A 84 -3.74 8.46 0.60
N TYR A 85 -5.00 8.14 0.88
CA TYR A 85 -6.13 9.04 0.65
C TYR A 85 -5.97 10.37 1.40
N TRP A 86 -5.42 10.34 2.62
CA TRP A 86 -5.22 11.52 3.46
C TRP A 86 -3.85 12.18 3.30
N LEU A 87 -2.94 11.61 2.52
CA LEU A 87 -1.54 12.04 2.43
C LEU A 87 -1.36 13.54 2.16
N ARG A 88 -2.16 14.11 1.23
CA ARG A 88 -2.10 15.55 0.90
C ARG A 88 -2.67 16.41 2.02
N GLN A 89 -3.75 15.98 2.66
CA GLN A 89 -4.34 16.68 3.82
C GLN A 89 -3.39 16.65 5.02
N ASP A 90 -2.80 15.49 5.32
CA ASP A 90 -1.80 15.35 6.38
C ASP A 90 -0.63 16.30 6.14
N ALA A 91 -0.12 16.36 4.92
CA ALA A 91 0.98 17.24 4.53
C ALA A 91 0.60 18.73 4.66
N LYS A 92 -0.64 19.10 4.29
CA LYS A 92 -1.14 20.46 4.44
C LYS A 92 -1.25 20.85 5.90
N LEU A 93 -1.81 19.98 6.75
CA LEU A 93 -1.87 20.20 8.21
C LEU A 93 -0.46 20.32 8.82
N ARG A 94 0.49 19.47 8.41
CA ARG A 94 1.89 19.58 8.84
C ARG A 94 2.53 20.91 8.40
N THR A 95 2.15 21.43 7.23
CA THR A 95 2.63 22.75 6.75
C THR A 95 2.06 23.86 7.60
N ASP A 96 0.74 23.90 7.77
CA ASP A 96 0.04 25.01 8.45
C ASP A 96 0.40 25.10 9.95
N PHE A 97 0.64 23.96 10.61
CA PHE A 97 1.02 23.91 12.03
C PHE A 97 2.53 23.74 12.27
N ASN A 98 3.34 23.77 11.24
CA ASN A 98 4.79 23.54 11.30
C ASN A 98 5.16 22.25 12.07
N ILE A 99 4.41 21.16 11.81
CA ILE A 99 4.65 19.82 12.39
C ILE A 99 5.72 19.10 11.55
N ASN A 100 6.59 18.30 12.16
CA ASN A 100 7.61 17.54 11.47
C ASN A 100 7.01 16.53 10.47
N GLY A 101 7.76 16.22 9.41
CA GLY A 101 7.36 15.29 8.34
C GLY A 101 7.18 16.00 7.00
N ALA A 102 6.83 15.23 5.96
CA ALA A 102 6.66 15.72 4.60
C ALA A 102 5.58 16.81 4.52
N LYS A 103 5.93 17.95 3.95
CA LYS A 103 5.07 19.12 3.76
C LYS A 103 4.32 19.03 2.43
N ILE A 104 3.44 20.01 2.19
CA ILE A 104 2.60 19.99 0.98
C ILE A 104 3.44 19.99 -0.31
N ASP A 105 4.57 20.67 -0.34
CA ASP A 105 5.45 20.71 -1.51
C ASP A 105 6.21 19.38 -1.71
N ASP A 106 6.52 18.66 -0.63
CA ASP A 106 7.21 17.37 -0.70
C ASP A 106 6.30 16.28 -1.28
N VAL A 107 5.00 16.30 -0.98
CA VAL A 107 4.09 15.20 -1.38
C VAL A 107 3.73 15.21 -2.85
N ILE A 108 4.01 16.27 -3.60
CA ILE A 108 3.81 16.30 -5.05
C ILE A 108 4.60 15.17 -5.73
N ALA A 109 5.83 14.92 -5.26
CA ALA A 109 6.66 13.84 -5.76
C ALA A 109 6.04 12.43 -5.58
N PHE A 110 5.17 12.26 -4.58
CA PHE A 110 4.57 10.98 -4.21
C PHE A 110 3.12 10.81 -4.70
N THR A 111 2.51 11.86 -5.22
CA THR A 111 1.10 11.86 -5.60
C THR A 111 0.87 12.03 -7.10
N SER A 112 1.86 12.50 -7.85
CA SER A 112 1.81 12.62 -9.31
C SER A 112 2.65 11.51 -9.94
N LYS A 113 2.02 10.67 -10.77
CA LYS A 113 2.68 9.53 -11.42
C LYS A 113 3.76 9.95 -12.40
N SER A 114 3.56 11.08 -13.08
CA SER A 114 4.59 11.67 -13.95
C SER A 114 5.82 12.13 -13.16
N ASN A 115 5.61 12.81 -12.02
CA ASN A 115 6.71 13.23 -11.15
C ASN A 115 7.42 12.02 -10.51
N MET A 116 6.69 10.99 -10.07
CA MET A 116 7.31 9.75 -9.55
C MET A 116 8.35 9.18 -10.52
N LYS A 117 8.05 9.19 -11.82
CA LYS A 117 8.95 8.64 -12.86
C LYS A 117 10.27 9.41 -12.95
N GLU A 118 10.27 10.73 -12.76
CA GLU A 118 11.50 11.52 -12.72
C GLU A 118 12.41 11.15 -11.54
N PHE A 119 11.80 10.89 -10.37
CA PHE A 119 12.55 10.45 -9.19
C PHE A 119 13.08 9.03 -9.34
N TYR A 120 12.32 8.12 -9.96
CA TYR A 120 12.80 6.77 -10.28
C TYR A 120 13.99 6.82 -11.27
N ILE A 121 13.93 7.67 -12.30
CA ILE A 121 15.03 7.88 -13.25
C ILE A 121 16.27 8.41 -12.51
N LYS A 122 16.12 9.38 -11.60
CA LYS A 122 17.22 9.86 -10.74
C LYS A 122 17.79 8.76 -9.85
N ALA A 123 16.96 7.82 -9.40
CA ALA A 123 17.40 6.64 -8.65
C ALA A 123 18.08 5.59 -9.53
N GLY A 124 18.11 5.76 -10.85
CA GLY A 124 18.64 4.78 -11.80
C GLY A 124 17.79 3.52 -11.89
N VAL A 125 16.47 3.64 -11.71
CA VAL A 125 15.50 2.55 -11.86
C VAL A 125 14.68 2.79 -13.13
N PRO A 126 14.58 1.80 -14.05
CA PRO A 126 13.80 1.94 -15.26
C PRO A 126 12.32 2.19 -14.96
N VAL A 127 11.67 3.00 -15.81
CA VAL A 127 10.22 3.28 -15.76
C VAL A 127 9.60 3.03 -17.12
N ALA A 128 8.32 2.67 -17.16
CA ALA A 128 7.55 2.62 -18.39
C ALA A 128 7.63 3.97 -19.12
N ARG A 129 7.83 3.95 -20.45
CA ARG A 129 7.75 5.17 -21.27
C ARG A 129 6.35 5.75 -21.16
N TYR A 130 6.25 7.06 -21.10
CA TYR A 130 4.97 7.72 -20.85
C TYR A 130 4.89 9.09 -21.52
N LYS A 131 3.67 9.62 -21.63
CA LYS A 131 3.38 11.01 -21.97
C LYS A 131 2.05 11.43 -21.33
N PHE A 132 1.78 12.72 -21.26
CA PHE A 132 0.43 13.19 -20.98
C PHE A 132 -0.50 12.96 -22.17
N CYS A 133 -1.74 12.56 -21.93
CA CYS A 133 -2.78 12.51 -22.96
C CYS A 133 -3.14 13.93 -23.37
N THR A 134 -3.14 14.20 -24.67
CA THR A 134 -3.34 15.56 -25.24
C THR A 134 -4.35 15.54 -26.37
N SER A 135 -4.14 14.73 -27.40
CA SER A 135 -5.08 14.53 -28.52
C SER A 135 -4.93 13.10 -29.08
N ILE A 136 -5.92 12.65 -29.82
CA ILE A 136 -5.88 11.32 -30.47
C ILE A 136 -4.67 11.21 -31.38
N GLU A 137 -4.34 12.24 -32.15
CA GLU A 137 -3.24 12.26 -33.11
C GLU A 137 -1.89 12.09 -32.40
N GLU A 138 -1.62 12.91 -31.38
CA GLU A 138 -0.35 12.85 -30.63
C GLU A 138 -0.22 11.56 -29.83
N ASP A 139 -1.33 11.03 -29.32
CA ASP A 139 -1.34 9.79 -28.57
C ASP A 139 -1.12 8.58 -29.51
N LEU A 140 -1.66 8.61 -30.74
CA LEU A 140 -1.33 7.61 -31.76
C LEU A 140 0.15 7.63 -32.16
N GLU A 141 0.80 8.79 -32.19
CA GLU A 141 2.26 8.87 -32.43
C GLU A 141 3.06 8.17 -31.33
N PHE A 142 2.63 8.31 -30.08
CA PHE A 142 3.24 7.59 -28.95
C PHE A 142 2.99 6.09 -29.05
N ILE A 143 1.75 5.68 -29.33
CA ILE A 143 1.37 4.27 -29.47
C ILE A 143 2.15 3.61 -30.62
N ASN A 144 2.37 4.32 -31.73
CA ASN A 144 3.18 3.80 -32.84
C ASN A 144 4.64 3.51 -32.43
N LYS A 145 5.16 4.20 -31.40
CA LYS A 145 6.52 3.98 -30.86
C LYS A 145 6.60 2.82 -29.87
N VAL A 146 5.54 2.63 -29.05
CA VAL A 146 5.56 1.66 -27.93
C VAL A 146 4.75 0.39 -28.20
N GLY A 147 3.79 0.46 -29.13
CA GLY A 147 2.84 -0.61 -29.47
C GLY A 147 1.61 -0.67 -28.55
N TYR A 148 0.56 -1.32 -29.02
CA TYR A 148 -0.58 -1.70 -28.19
C TYR A 148 -0.26 -2.94 -27.33
N PRO A 149 -0.92 -3.14 -26.18
CA PRO A 149 -1.78 -2.18 -25.52
C PRO A 149 -0.98 -1.07 -24.82
N VAL A 150 -1.66 0.02 -24.46
CA VAL A 150 -1.13 1.05 -23.54
C VAL A 150 -2.06 1.19 -22.35
N ILE A 151 -1.54 1.73 -21.24
CA ILE A 151 -2.32 2.03 -20.04
C ILE A 151 -2.52 3.54 -19.96
N VAL A 152 -3.77 3.94 -19.78
CA VAL A 152 -4.16 5.36 -19.58
C VAL A 152 -4.76 5.49 -18.18
N LYS A 153 -4.21 6.41 -17.36
CA LYS A 153 -4.62 6.58 -15.95
C LYS A 153 -4.47 8.04 -15.51
N PRO A 154 -5.24 8.50 -14.50
CA PRO A 154 -5.06 9.84 -13.94
C PRO A 154 -3.64 10.03 -13.43
N ASP A 155 -3.03 11.18 -13.71
CA ASP A 155 -1.69 11.51 -13.17
C ASP A 155 -1.72 11.57 -11.63
N VAL A 156 -2.77 12.12 -11.07
CA VAL A 156 -3.01 12.19 -9.61
C VAL A 156 -4.27 11.41 -9.27
N GLY A 157 -4.18 10.51 -8.29
CA GLY A 157 -5.29 9.67 -7.82
C GLY A 157 -4.78 8.41 -7.15
N VAL A 158 -5.64 7.76 -6.34
CA VAL A 158 -5.32 6.58 -5.54
C VAL A 158 -6.00 5.33 -6.12
N GLY A 159 -5.32 4.19 -6.08
CA GLY A 159 -5.82 2.91 -6.55
C GLY A 159 -5.91 2.82 -8.08
N ALA A 160 -6.49 1.72 -8.56
CA ALA A 160 -6.67 1.44 -9.99
C ALA A 160 -7.93 2.09 -10.60
N GLN A 161 -8.60 2.99 -9.89
CA GLN A 161 -9.81 3.65 -10.38
C GLN A 161 -9.52 4.50 -11.61
N ALA A 162 -10.43 4.46 -12.60
CA ALA A 162 -10.31 5.19 -13.86
C ALA A 162 -9.01 4.86 -14.65
N THR A 163 -8.49 3.63 -14.52
CA THR A 163 -7.39 3.10 -15.32
C THR A 163 -7.93 2.33 -16.50
N TYR A 164 -7.49 2.69 -17.72
CA TYR A 164 -7.95 2.12 -18.98
C TYR A 164 -6.82 1.38 -19.68
N LYS A 165 -7.10 0.16 -20.14
CA LYS A 165 -6.21 -0.61 -21.03
C LYS A 165 -6.67 -0.42 -22.45
N ILE A 166 -5.98 0.42 -23.22
CA ILE A 166 -6.28 0.75 -24.61
C ILE A 166 -5.62 -0.30 -25.50
N LYS A 167 -6.40 -1.12 -26.17
CA LYS A 167 -5.94 -2.26 -26.99
C LYS A 167 -5.90 -1.96 -28.48
N ASN A 168 -6.62 -0.93 -28.93
CA ASN A 168 -6.77 -0.52 -30.32
C ASN A 168 -7.19 0.96 -30.42
N GLU A 169 -7.31 1.47 -31.63
CA GLU A 169 -7.68 2.85 -31.90
C GLU A 169 -9.12 3.19 -31.48
N ASP A 170 -10.03 2.22 -31.54
CA ASP A 170 -11.43 2.44 -31.12
C ASP A 170 -11.52 2.62 -29.59
N ASP A 171 -10.73 1.88 -28.82
CA ASP A 171 -10.61 2.08 -27.36
C ASP A 171 -10.09 3.49 -27.06
N LEU A 172 -9.11 3.98 -27.84
CA LEU A 172 -8.56 5.33 -27.67
C LEU A 172 -9.62 6.40 -27.98
N LYS A 173 -10.38 6.25 -29.07
CA LYS A 173 -11.48 7.15 -29.41
C LYS A 173 -12.56 7.15 -28.32
N ASN A 174 -12.88 5.96 -27.79
CA ASN A 174 -13.83 5.84 -26.68
C ASN A 174 -13.36 6.56 -25.43
N PHE A 175 -12.05 6.50 -25.09
CA PHE A 175 -11.50 7.27 -23.99
C PHE A 175 -11.74 8.77 -24.17
N TYR A 176 -11.52 9.32 -25.35
CA TYR A 176 -11.72 10.74 -25.65
C TYR A 176 -13.20 11.17 -25.81
N ASN A 177 -14.15 10.24 -25.86
CA ASN A 177 -15.58 10.56 -25.84
C ASN A 177 -16.10 11.05 -24.48
N TYR A 178 -15.29 10.89 -23.42
CA TYR A 178 -15.61 11.36 -22.07
C TYR A 178 -14.81 12.60 -21.73
N ASP A 179 -15.46 13.54 -21.02
CA ASP A 179 -14.77 14.72 -20.47
C ASP A 179 -14.04 14.35 -19.19
N HIS A 180 -12.72 14.36 -19.25
CA HIS A 180 -11.85 14.03 -18.12
C HIS A 180 -11.47 15.30 -17.35
N GLN A 181 -11.91 15.41 -16.09
CA GLN A 181 -11.72 16.60 -15.25
C GLN A 181 -10.29 16.72 -14.68
N VAL A 182 -9.43 15.73 -14.90
CA VAL A 182 -8.05 15.68 -14.41
C VAL A 182 -7.10 15.27 -15.54
N PRO A 183 -5.81 15.68 -15.48
CA PRO A 183 -4.81 15.22 -16.42
C PRO A 183 -4.62 13.70 -16.37
N TYR A 184 -4.51 13.08 -17.54
CA TYR A 184 -4.20 11.65 -17.68
C TYR A 184 -2.82 11.47 -18.29
N ILE A 185 -2.13 10.42 -17.87
CA ILE A 185 -0.91 9.93 -18.51
C ILE A 185 -1.19 8.63 -19.25
N MET A 186 -0.51 8.47 -20.38
CA MET A 186 -0.47 7.23 -21.16
C MET A 186 0.90 6.59 -20.97
N GLU A 187 0.92 5.29 -20.63
CA GLU A 187 2.13 4.51 -20.42
C GLU A 187 2.16 3.30 -21.36
N GLU A 188 3.36 2.91 -21.79
CA GLU A 188 3.52 1.61 -22.43
C GLU A 188 3.14 0.48 -21.46
N TYR A 189 2.53 -0.56 -21.99
CA TYR A 189 2.15 -1.72 -21.19
C TYR A 189 3.38 -2.57 -20.84
N ILE A 190 3.51 -2.91 -19.57
CA ILE A 190 4.58 -3.76 -19.05
C ILE A 190 4.02 -5.16 -18.78
N GLU A 191 4.61 -6.17 -19.43
CA GLU A 191 4.32 -7.57 -19.14
C GLU A 191 5.21 -8.03 -17.98
N GLY A 192 4.66 -8.11 -16.78
CA GLY A 192 5.40 -8.46 -15.58
C GLY A 192 4.50 -8.77 -14.39
N ASN A 193 5.04 -9.49 -13.42
CA ASN A 193 4.39 -9.67 -12.12
C ASN A 193 4.71 -8.49 -11.22
N ILE A 194 3.72 -8.02 -10.45
CA ILE A 194 3.96 -6.96 -9.47
C ILE A 194 4.67 -7.56 -8.27
N THR A 195 5.68 -6.87 -7.81
CA THR A 195 6.41 -7.14 -6.57
C THR A 195 6.67 -5.83 -5.85
N SER A 196 6.78 -5.85 -4.54
CA SER A 196 6.99 -4.63 -3.76
C SER A 196 8.35 -4.61 -3.07
N PHE A 197 8.70 -3.44 -2.56
CA PHE A 197 9.68 -3.23 -1.52
C PHE A 197 9.01 -2.43 -0.42
N ASP A 198 8.75 -3.08 0.69
CA ASP A 198 8.00 -2.55 1.81
C ASP A 198 8.89 -2.37 3.00
N GLY A 199 8.54 -1.47 3.89
CA GLY A 199 9.30 -1.33 5.10
C GLY A 199 9.16 0.02 5.79
N ILE A 200 10.12 0.28 6.67
CA ILE A 200 10.19 1.50 7.48
C ILE A 200 11.60 2.09 7.33
N CYS A 201 11.69 3.37 7.06
CA CYS A 201 12.96 4.09 6.98
C CYS A 201 13.17 5.03 8.18
N ASP A 202 14.44 5.29 8.49
CA ASP A 202 14.89 6.25 9.49
C ASP A 202 14.82 7.71 8.98
N SER A 203 15.23 8.66 9.82
CA SER A 203 15.27 10.10 9.49
C SER A 203 16.27 10.46 8.38
N ASN A 204 17.14 9.54 8.00
CA ASN A 204 18.17 9.70 6.96
C ASN A 204 17.83 8.93 5.68
N SER A 205 16.61 8.44 5.53
CA SER A 205 16.19 7.60 4.41
C SER A 205 16.99 6.28 4.31
N ASN A 206 17.51 5.75 5.41
CA ASN A 206 18.07 4.42 5.45
C ASN A 206 16.96 3.41 5.78
N VAL A 207 17.07 2.22 5.23
CA VAL A 207 16.17 1.11 5.54
C VAL A 207 16.41 0.65 6.97
N ALA A 208 15.44 0.83 7.85
CA ALA A 208 15.47 0.30 9.22
C ALA A 208 14.89 -1.13 9.25
N PHE A 209 13.86 -1.37 8.49
CA PHE A 209 13.22 -2.66 8.29
C PHE A 209 12.70 -2.76 6.85
N CYS A 210 12.76 -3.93 6.24
CA CYS A 210 12.16 -4.16 4.93
C CYS A 210 11.62 -5.57 4.75
N ASP A 211 10.67 -5.67 3.83
CA ASP A 211 10.01 -6.88 3.37
C ASP A 211 9.71 -6.81 1.87
N ASN A 212 9.15 -7.88 1.32
CA ASN A 212 8.80 -7.96 -0.09
C ASN A 212 7.53 -8.76 -0.28
N GLU A 213 6.59 -8.21 -1.06
CA GLU A 213 5.39 -8.91 -1.49
C GLU A 213 5.44 -9.28 -2.97
N VAL A 214 4.70 -10.32 -3.33
CA VAL A 214 4.53 -10.79 -4.71
C VAL A 214 3.05 -10.93 -5.01
N PHE A 215 2.61 -10.24 -6.07
CA PHE A 215 1.23 -10.24 -6.56
C PHE A 215 1.17 -10.91 -7.93
N PRO A 216 0.82 -12.22 -8.04
CA PRO A 216 0.80 -12.92 -9.32
C PRO A 216 -0.19 -12.35 -10.32
N PRO A 217 -1.49 -12.10 -10.01
CA PRO A 217 -2.32 -11.23 -10.82
C PRO A 217 -2.24 -9.78 -10.31
N SER A 218 -2.37 -8.80 -11.22
CA SER A 218 -2.44 -7.40 -10.81
C SER A 218 -3.78 -7.09 -10.11
N ILE A 219 -3.81 -6.14 -9.20
CA ILE A 219 -5.06 -5.69 -8.56
C ILE A 219 -6.06 -5.20 -9.60
N MET A 220 -5.58 -4.58 -10.68
CA MET A 220 -6.41 -4.15 -11.81
C MET A 220 -7.14 -5.34 -12.47
N ASP A 221 -6.44 -6.45 -12.74
CA ASP A 221 -7.05 -7.64 -13.32
C ASP A 221 -8.02 -8.30 -12.33
N ILE A 222 -7.66 -8.34 -11.04
CA ILE A 222 -8.52 -8.87 -9.98
C ILE A 222 -9.85 -8.13 -9.91
N VAL A 223 -9.83 -6.79 -9.91
CA VAL A 223 -11.04 -5.95 -9.81
C VAL A 223 -11.87 -6.01 -11.09
N ASN A 224 -11.23 -5.85 -12.27
CA ASN A 224 -11.92 -5.82 -13.55
C ASN A 224 -12.56 -7.16 -13.91
N ASP A 225 -11.88 -8.28 -13.64
CA ASP A 225 -12.34 -9.62 -13.98
C ASP A 225 -12.97 -10.34 -12.79
N ASN A 226 -13.09 -9.65 -11.63
CA ASN A 226 -13.62 -10.19 -10.37
C ASN A 226 -12.97 -11.52 -9.98
N LEU A 227 -11.64 -11.61 -10.13
CA LEU A 227 -10.87 -12.80 -9.83
C LEU A 227 -10.73 -13.04 -8.32
N GLU A 228 -10.32 -14.25 -7.93
CA GLU A 228 -9.85 -14.53 -6.58
C GLU A 228 -8.54 -13.78 -6.31
N VAL A 229 -8.37 -13.34 -5.08
CA VAL A 229 -7.19 -12.57 -4.66
C VAL A 229 -6.18 -13.50 -4.03
N SER A 230 -4.95 -13.45 -4.50
CA SER A 230 -3.86 -14.22 -3.90
C SER A 230 -2.55 -13.45 -4.05
N TYR A 231 -1.91 -13.15 -2.93
CA TYR A 231 -0.57 -12.58 -2.88
C TYR A 231 0.16 -13.09 -1.64
N TYR A 232 1.46 -12.95 -1.60
CA TYR A 232 2.22 -13.43 -0.46
C TYR A 232 3.41 -12.55 -0.14
N VAL A 233 3.77 -12.55 1.14
CA VAL A 233 5.01 -11.98 1.66
C VAL A 233 6.11 -13.02 1.52
N ASN A 234 7.23 -12.63 0.93
CA ASN A 234 8.41 -13.48 0.78
C ASN A 234 9.12 -13.69 2.12
N LYS A 235 9.82 -14.81 2.23
CA LYS A 235 10.70 -15.12 3.36
C LYS A 235 11.90 -14.17 3.43
N GLU A 236 12.44 -13.80 2.27
CA GLU A 236 13.58 -12.88 2.13
C GLU A 236 13.34 -11.87 1.01
N VAL A 237 13.88 -10.68 1.17
CA VAL A 237 13.83 -9.64 0.14
C VAL A 237 14.88 -9.96 -0.94
N PRO A 238 14.51 -10.05 -2.23
CA PRO A 238 15.49 -10.20 -3.32
C PRO A 238 16.48 -9.02 -3.33
N MET A 239 17.76 -9.29 -3.56
CA MET A 239 18.84 -8.28 -3.48
C MET A 239 18.64 -7.14 -4.48
N ASP A 240 18.18 -7.44 -5.70
CA ASP A 240 17.91 -6.44 -6.74
C ASP A 240 16.77 -5.49 -6.35
N ILE A 241 15.74 -6.00 -5.65
CA ILE A 241 14.64 -5.20 -5.08
C ILE A 241 15.17 -4.32 -3.94
N TYR A 242 15.99 -4.89 -3.04
CA TYR A 242 16.61 -4.13 -1.94
C TYR A 242 17.47 -2.97 -2.47
N ASP A 243 18.34 -3.24 -3.43
CA ASP A 243 19.25 -2.24 -4.01
C ASP A 243 18.47 -1.11 -4.73
N ALA A 244 17.47 -1.47 -5.53
CA ALA A 244 16.62 -0.50 -6.22
C ALA A 244 15.79 0.31 -5.23
N GLY A 245 15.10 -0.35 -4.30
CA GLY A 245 14.27 0.30 -3.29
C GLY A 245 15.06 1.25 -2.41
N SER A 246 16.26 0.86 -1.96
CA SER A 246 17.14 1.72 -1.15
C SER A 246 17.55 2.99 -1.90
N ARG A 247 17.83 2.91 -3.22
CA ARG A 247 18.11 4.08 -4.05
C ARG A 247 16.89 4.97 -4.23
N VAL A 248 15.71 4.36 -4.39
CA VAL A 248 14.44 5.09 -4.51
C VAL A 248 14.15 5.86 -3.23
N LEU A 249 14.28 5.24 -2.04
CA LEU A 249 14.08 5.94 -0.75
C LEU A 249 14.94 7.21 -0.64
N LYS A 250 16.20 7.11 -1.04
CA LYS A 250 17.12 8.27 -1.06
C LYS A 250 16.70 9.35 -2.07
N ALA A 251 16.35 8.93 -3.29
CA ALA A 251 15.96 9.86 -4.36
C ALA A 251 14.69 10.63 -4.01
N PHE A 252 13.71 9.98 -3.37
CA PHE A 252 12.48 10.60 -2.91
C PHE A 252 12.60 11.30 -1.55
N ASN A 253 13.75 11.18 -0.87
CA ASN A 253 14.00 11.75 0.47
C ASN A 253 12.93 11.31 1.50
N ILE A 254 12.57 10.01 1.47
CA ILE A 254 11.56 9.42 2.36
C ILE A 254 12.16 9.29 3.77
N LYS A 255 11.49 9.82 4.80
CA LYS A 255 12.03 9.89 6.16
C LYS A 255 11.03 9.48 7.22
N SER A 256 11.50 8.74 8.21
CA SER A 256 10.79 8.38 9.45
C SER A 256 9.35 7.91 9.20
N ARG A 257 9.16 6.96 8.30
CA ARG A 257 7.83 6.47 7.94
C ARG A 257 7.85 5.11 7.27
N TYR A 258 6.66 4.54 7.15
CA TYR A 258 6.40 3.40 6.28
C TYR A 258 6.53 3.80 4.81
N PHE A 259 6.95 2.84 3.99
CA PHE A 259 6.94 2.93 2.53
C PHE A 259 6.45 1.62 1.91
N HIS A 260 5.81 1.73 0.76
CA HIS A 260 5.36 0.63 -0.10
C HIS A 260 5.69 1.02 -1.54
N LEU A 261 6.77 0.45 -2.08
CA LEU A 261 7.27 0.73 -3.41
C LEU A 261 6.95 -0.45 -4.32
N GLU A 262 6.25 -0.20 -5.42
CA GLU A 262 5.84 -1.25 -6.35
C GLU A 262 6.73 -1.27 -7.60
N PHE A 263 7.03 -2.47 -8.06
CA PHE A 263 7.82 -2.76 -9.25
C PHE A 263 7.15 -3.84 -10.09
N PHE A 264 7.34 -3.80 -11.39
CA PHE A 264 7.13 -4.95 -12.25
C PHE A 264 8.42 -5.79 -12.29
N ARG A 265 8.31 -7.09 -12.10
CA ARG A 265 9.34 -8.06 -12.51
C ARG A 265 8.96 -8.59 -13.88
N LEU A 266 9.76 -8.25 -14.89
CA LEU A 266 9.47 -8.56 -16.28
C LEU A 266 9.33 -10.07 -16.52
N THR A 267 8.22 -10.48 -17.14
CA THR A 267 7.99 -11.85 -17.62
C THR A 267 8.32 -11.98 -19.10
N LYS A 268 8.53 -10.85 -19.78
CA LYS A 268 8.94 -10.76 -21.19
C LYS A 268 9.97 -9.64 -21.36
N GLU A 269 10.94 -9.87 -22.23
CA GLU A 269 11.91 -8.84 -22.59
C GLU A 269 11.20 -7.63 -23.20
N LYS A 270 11.58 -6.42 -22.75
CA LYS A 270 11.05 -5.16 -23.28
C LYS A 270 12.21 -4.28 -23.74
N LYS A 271 12.26 -4.01 -25.04
CA LYS A 271 13.33 -3.19 -25.65
C LYS A 271 13.44 -1.83 -24.99
N GLY A 272 14.60 -1.50 -24.46
CA GLY A 272 14.91 -0.24 -23.80
C GLY A 272 14.50 -0.19 -22.31
N LEU A 273 13.95 -1.26 -21.73
CA LEU A 273 13.62 -1.37 -20.32
C LEU A 273 14.38 -2.49 -19.61
N GLY A 274 14.44 -3.70 -20.18
CA GLY A 274 15.15 -4.81 -19.55
C GLY A 274 14.81 -6.17 -20.16
N LYS A 275 15.45 -7.21 -19.59
CA LYS A 275 15.26 -8.64 -19.93
C LYS A 275 14.27 -9.27 -18.96
N ILE A 276 13.87 -10.51 -19.24
CA ILE A 276 13.08 -11.34 -18.31
C ILE A 276 13.78 -11.39 -16.95
N GLY A 277 13.03 -11.07 -15.88
CA GLY A 277 13.53 -11.04 -14.52
C GLY A 277 14.00 -9.66 -14.04
N ASP A 278 14.30 -8.71 -14.95
CA ASP A 278 14.64 -7.33 -14.57
C ASP A 278 13.42 -6.62 -13.97
N ILE A 279 13.68 -5.59 -13.17
CA ILE A 279 12.63 -4.79 -12.50
C ILE A 279 12.44 -3.46 -13.20
N VAL A 280 11.17 -3.01 -13.26
CA VAL A 280 10.73 -1.70 -13.76
C VAL A 280 9.83 -1.07 -12.70
N ALA A 281 10.09 0.18 -12.35
CA ALA A 281 9.33 0.86 -11.32
C ALA A 281 7.87 1.10 -11.74
N LEU A 282 6.96 0.96 -10.79
CA LEU A 282 5.52 1.17 -10.98
C LEU A 282 5.01 2.37 -10.17
N GLU A 283 5.06 2.30 -8.84
CA GLU A 283 4.44 3.31 -7.96
C GLU A 283 5.17 3.43 -6.62
N VAL A 284 5.15 4.65 -6.03
CA VAL A 284 5.63 4.95 -4.67
C VAL A 284 4.45 5.29 -3.80
N ASN A 285 4.27 4.54 -2.72
CA ASN A 285 3.24 4.79 -1.71
C ASN A 285 3.90 5.08 -0.35
N MET A 286 3.59 6.26 0.22
CA MET A 286 4.17 6.73 1.49
C MET A 286 3.36 6.28 2.69
N ARG A 287 3.06 5.00 2.75
CA ARG A 287 2.22 4.35 3.76
C ARG A 287 2.56 2.87 3.88
N PRO A 288 2.06 2.19 4.92
CA PRO A 288 2.05 0.73 4.95
C PRO A 288 1.32 0.15 3.72
N PRO A 289 1.69 -1.05 3.25
CA PRO A 289 0.89 -1.76 2.24
C PRO A 289 -0.54 -1.98 2.74
N GLY A 290 -1.48 -2.15 1.80
CA GLY A 290 -2.92 -2.16 2.10
C GLY A 290 -3.41 -3.39 2.85
N GLY A 291 -4.66 -3.30 3.34
CA GLY A 291 -5.36 -4.42 3.95
C GLY A 291 -4.69 -4.95 5.22
N TYR A 292 -4.53 -6.27 5.29
CA TYR A 292 -3.88 -6.98 6.39
C TYR A 292 -2.39 -7.24 6.15
N THR A 293 -1.77 -6.61 5.16
CA THR A 293 -0.36 -6.85 4.83
C THR A 293 0.59 -6.54 5.99
N PRO A 294 0.43 -5.47 6.80
CA PRO A 294 1.28 -5.30 7.98
C PRO A 294 1.20 -6.47 8.97
N ASP A 295 0.02 -7.09 9.11
CA ASP A 295 -0.13 -8.29 9.94
C ASP A 295 0.52 -9.51 9.27
N MET A 296 0.42 -9.65 7.94
CA MET A 296 1.11 -10.71 7.18
C MET A 296 2.62 -10.59 7.32
N ILE A 297 3.16 -9.38 7.27
CA ILE A 297 4.60 -9.11 7.52
C ILE A 297 4.97 -9.57 8.93
N ASN A 298 4.15 -9.27 9.94
CA ASN A 298 4.38 -9.75 11.30
C ASN A 298 4.40 -11.29 11.38
N PHE A 299 3.51 -11.97 10.68
CA PHE A 299 3.49 -13.43 10.63
C PHE A 299 4.67 -14.00 9.84
N ALA A 300 5.05 -13.36 8.72
CA ALA A 300 6.17 -13.78 7.88
C ALA A 300 7.51 -13.62 8.61
N GLN A 301 7.73 -12.47 9.23
CA GLN A 301 9.02 -12.12 9.86
C GLN A 301 9.05 -12.45 11.36
N SER A 302 7.95 -12.96 11.94
CA SER A 302 7.82 -13.28 13.38
C SER A 302 8.18 -12.10 14.30
N LEU A 303 7.73 -10.89 13.93
CA LEU A 303 8.06 -9.65 14.66
C LEU A 303 6.82 -8.71 14.70
N ASP A 304 6.98 -7.52 15.26
CA ASP A 304 5.94 -6.51 15.37
C ASP A 304 6.35 -5.24 14.61
N THR A 305 5.92 -5.12 13.34
CA THR A 305 6.22 -3.95 12.49
C THR A 305 5.59 -2.67 13.01
N TYR A 306 4.47 -2.76 13.72
CA TYR A 306 3.86 -1.60 14.37
C TYR A 306 4.75 -1.07 15.49
N GLN A 307 5.43 -1.96 16.24
CA GLN A 307 6.41 -1.55 17.24
C GLN A 307 7.67 -0.98 16.61
N ILE A 308 8.15 -1.57 15.50
CA ILE A 308 9.27 -1.01 14.72
C ILE A 308 8.94 0.41 14.27
N TYR A 309 7.74 0.65 13.74
CA TYR A 309 7.30 1.99 13.37
C TYR A 309 7.33 2.95 14.56
N ALA A 310 6.76 2.55 15.70
CA ALA A 310 6.75 3.37 16.90
C ALA A 310 8.18 3.68 17.41
N ASP A 311 9.09 2.72 17.33
CA ASP A 311 10.49 2.90 17.71
C ASP A 311 11.21 3.89 16.79
N ILE A 312 11.02 3.78 15.49
CA ILE A 312 11.60 4.72 14.51
C ILE A 312 11.07 6.14 14.73
N ILE A 313 9.76 6.30 14.95
CA ILE A 313 9.16 7.61 15.23
C ILE A 313 9.72 8.22 16.52
N CYS A 314 9.92 7.41 17.57
CA CYS A 314 10.32 7.92 18.88
C CYS A 314 11.83 8.05 19.05
N TYR A 315 12.61 7.16 18.44
CA TYR A 315 14.03 6.97 18.76
C TYR A 315 14.95 6.93 17.54
N ASP A 316 14.39 7.00 16.34
CA ASP A 316 15.11 6.87 15.06
C ASP A 316 15.92 5.57 14.92
N LYS A 317 15.57 4.55 15.67
CA LYS A 317 16.19 3.21 15.68
C LYS A 317 15.26 2.17 16.31
N ILE A 318 15.42 0.90 15.95
CA ILE A 318 14.70 -0.24 16.55
C ILE A 318 15.33 -0.55 17.91
N ILE A 319 14.52 -0.59 18.95
CA ILE A 319 14.98 -0.86 20.34
C ILE A 319 14.12 -1.90 21.08
N ASN A 320 12.84 -2.02 20.73
CA ASN A 320 11.89 -2.87 21.45
C ASN A 320 11.52 -4.16 20.70
N VAL A 321 12.19 -4.44 19.57
CA VAL A 321 11.93 -5.62 18.75
C VAL A 321 13.23 -6.39 18.52
N ASP A 322 13.24 -7.68 18.85
CA ASP A 322 14.30 -8.58 18.42
C ASP A 322 14.12 -8.87 16.91
N MET A 323 15.20 -8.76 16.15
CA MET A 323 15.20 -8.97 14.70
C MET A 323 15.64 -10.40 14.32
N ASN A 324 16.02 -11.24 15.29
CA ASN A 324 16.55 -12.59 15.06
C ASN A 324 15.46 -13.65 15.27
N HIS A 325 14.49 -13.68 14.36
CA HIS A 325 13.40 -14.65 14.40
C HIS A 325 13.34 -15.51 13.14
N PRO A 326 12.74 -16.70 13.23
CA PRO A 326 12.44 -17.51 12.04
C PRO A 326 11.53 -16.76 11.07
N LYS A 327 11.87 -16.85 9.81
CA LYS A 327 11.10 -16.23 8.72
C LYS A 327 10.32 -17.26 7.93
N TYR A 328 9.19 -16.84 7.39
CA TYR A 328 8.23 -17.68 6.68
C TYR A 328 7.75 -16.99 5.39
N TYR A 329 7.24 -17.76 4.44
CA TYR A 329 6.29 -17.24 3.46
C TYR A 329 4.94 -17.04 4.14
N CYS A 330 4.26 -15.92 3.86
CA CYS A 330 2.93 -15.69 4.40
C CYS A 330 1.96 -15.38 3.25
N LEU A 331 0.99 -16.25 3.05
CA LEU A 331 0.00 -16.16 1.96
C LEU A 331 -1.27 -15.51 2.45
N TYR A 332 -1.79 -14.57 1.67
CA TYR A 332 -3.18 -14.12 1.68
C TYR A 332 -3.94 -14.81 0.55
N PHE A 333 -5.12 -15.36 0.84
CA PHE A 333 -6.06 -15.86 -0.15
C PHE A 333 -7.47 -15.40 0.14
N GLY A 334 -8.06 -14.64 -0.79
CA GLY A 334 -9.43 -14.10 -0.71
C GLY A 334 -10.38 -14.88 -1.62
N ARG A 335 -11.37 -15.56 -1.02
CA ARG A 335 -12.46 -16.27 -1.71
C ARG A 335 -13.58 -15.30 -2.10
N ARG A 336 -14.34 -15.69 -3.15
CA ARG A 336 -15.53 -14.97 -3.63
C ARG A 336 -16.79 -15.74 -3.27
N ASP A 337 -17.80 -15.10 -2.68
CA ASP A 337 -19.07 -15.73 -2.30
C ASP A 337 -19.85 -16.31 -3.47
N ARG A 338 -19.63 -15.80 -4.68
CA ARG A 338 -20.24 -16.33 -5.92
C ARG A 338 -19.69 -17.69 -6.37
N LEU A 339 -18.60 -18.16 -5.78
CA LEU A 339 -17.92 -19.40 -6.15
C LEU A 339 -18.14 -20.47 -5.08
N GLU A 340 -18.38 -21.70 -5.51
CA GLU A 340 -18.52 -22.84 -4.61
C GLU A 340 -17.18 -23.57 -4.45
N TYR A 341 -16.64 -23.56 -3.23
CA TYR A 341 -15.36 -24.21 -2.92
C TYR A 341 -15.55 -25.64 -2.42
N LYS A 342 -14.60 -26.51 -2.79
CA LYS A 342 -14.61 -27.93 -2.43
C LYS A 342 -14.42 -28.14 -0.91
N TYR A 343 -13.55 -27.34 -0.30
CA TYR A 343 -13.17 -27.47 1.10
C TYR A 343 -13.72 -26.30 1.91
N SER A 344 -14.38 -26.62 3.03
CA SER A 344 -14.78 -25.64 4.04
C SER A 344 -13.57 -25.16 4.85
N TYR A 345 -13.75 -24.10 5.66
CA TYR A 345 -12.72 -23.67 6.61
C TYR A 345 -12.30 -24.80 7.56
N GLU A 346 -13.26 -25.56 8.08
CA GLU A 346 -12.99 -26.68 9.02
C GLU A 346 -12.20 -27.81 8.35
N ASP A 347 -12.43 -28.09 7.07
CA ASP A 347 -11.64 -29.08 6.32
C ASP A 347 -10.20 -28.62 6.12
N ILE A 348 -10.02 -27.34 5.75
CA ILE A 348 -8.70 -26.73 5.56
C ILE A 348 -7.94 -26.72 6.88
N LYS A 349 -8.57 -26.30 7.97
CA LYS A 349 -7.96 -26.19 9.30
C LYS A 349 -7.48 -27.53 9.86
N LYS A 350 -8.16 -28.64 9.54
CA LYS A 350 -7.72 -29.99 9.93
C LYS A 350 -6.39 -30.38 9.30
N ILE A 351 -6.13 -29.93 8.05
CA ILE A 351 -4.91 -30.25 7.30
C ILE A 351 -3.83 -29.21 7.57
N TYR A 352 -4.22 -27.93 7.71
CA TYR A 352 -3.33 -26.79 7.91
C TYR A 352 -3.68 -26.05 9.21
N PRO A 353 -3.27 -26.54 10.39
CA PRO A 353 -3.63 -25.95 11.69
C PRO A 353 -2.92 -24.61 11.97
N PHE A 354 -1.97 -24.21 11.13
CA PHE A 354 -1.17 -22.99 11.26
C PHE A 354 -1.72 -21.78 10.47
N ILE A 355 -3.03 -21.79 10.16
CA ILE A 355 -3.75 -20.60 9.69
C ILE A 355 -3.66 -19.52 10.76
N GLN A 356 -3.15 -18.35 10.39
CA GLN A 356 -2.95 -17.22 11.29
C GLN A 356 -4.22 -16.38 11.45
N MET A 357 -4.95 -16.18 10.35
CA MET A 357 -6.22 -15.45 10.32
C MET A 357 -7.20 -16.09 9.32
N HIS A 358 -8.47 -16.07 9.69
CA HIS A 358 -9.60 -16.41 8.82
C HIS A 358 -10.78 -15.54 9.24
N GLU A 359 -11.23 -14.65 8.36
CA GLU A 359 -12.32 -13.72 8.65
C GLU A 359 -13.14 -13.41 7.38
N ARG A 360 -14.28 -12.78 7.60
CA ARG A 360 -15.04 -12.10 6.53
C ARG A 360 -14.49 -10.71 6.31
N MET A 361 -14.30 -10.35 5.04
CA MET A 361 -13.88 -9.00 4.66
C MET A 361 -15.05 -8.03 4.77
N SER A 362 -14.78 -6.78 5.14
CA SER A 362 -15.77 -5.70 5.10
C SER A 362 -16.20 -5.39 3.66
N ASP A 363 -17.45 -4.97 3.47
CA ASP A 363 -17.99 -4.66 2.13
C ASP A 363 -17.15 -3.63 1.38
N ALA A 364 -16.62 -2.64 2.08
CA ALA A 364 -15.77 -1.59 1.50
C ALA A 364 -14.49 -2.13 0.82
N LEU A 365 -13.97 -3.27 1.26
CA LEU A 365 -12.74 -3.87 0.74
C LEU A 365 -12.98 -5.16 -0.03
N SER A 366 -14.18 -5.73 0.00
CA SER A 366 -14.48 -7.07 -0.55
C SER A 366 -14.24 -7.16 -2.06
N SER A 367 -14.47 -6.08 -2.82
CA SER A 367 -14.22 -6.04 -4.27
C SER A 367 -12.74 -6.28 -4.62
N ALA A 368 -11.82 -5.71 -3.85
CA ALA A 368 -10.38 -5.86 -4.05
C ALA A 368 -9.79 -7.08 -3.33
N MET A 369 -10.34 -7.46 -2.16
CA MET A 369 -9.72 -8.43 -1.25
C MET A 369 -10.43 -9.78 -1.16
N GLY A 370 -11.59 -9.96 -1.81
CA GLY A 370 -12.44 -11.15 -1.62
C GLY A 370 -13.42 -10.97 -0.47
N ASN A 371 -14.39 -11.88 -0.35
CA ASN A 371 -15.43 -11.80 0.68
C ASN A 371 -15.07 -12.56 1.97
N GLU A 372 -14.33 -13.66 1.83
CA GLU A 372 -13.75 -14.47 2.91
C GLU A 372 -12.25 -14.62 2.66
N PHE A 373 -11.43 -14.50 3.68
CA PHE A 373 -9.99 -14.61 3.47
C PHE A 373 -9.30 -15.53 4.47
N PHE A 374 -8.16 -16.05 4.01
CA PHE A 374 -7.22 -16.87 4.78
C PHE A 374 -5.86 -16.20 4.77
N ILE A 375 -5.21 -16.14 5.94
CA ILE A 375 -3.79 -15.82 6.06
C ILE A 375 -3.11 -16.99 6.74
N ALA A 376 -2.08 -17.56 6.09
CA ALA A 376 -1.32 -18.68 6.61
C ALA A 376 0.17 -18.53 6.31
N ARG A 377 1.04 -19.03 7.19
CA ARG A 377 2.48 -18.96 7.03
C ARG A 377 3.11 -20.32 6.81
N PHE A 378 4.19 -20.38 6.03
CA PHE A 378 4.83 -21.59 5.58
C PHE A 378 6.35 -21.48 5.61
N GLU A 379 7.02 -22.53 6.01
CA GLU A 379 8.49 -22.59 5.97
C GLU A 379 9.01 -22.75 4.54
N TYR A 380 8.29 -23.52 3.72
CA TYR A 380 8.64 -23.84 2.35
C TYR A 380 7.58 -23.32 1.37
N LYS A 381 8.04 -22.85 0.22
CA LYS A 381 7.16 -22.28 -0.82
C LYS A 381 6.23 -23.35 -1.41
N GLU A 382 6.70 -24.56 -1.56
CA GLU A 382 5.94 -25.71 -2.08
C GLU A 382 4.70 -26.01 -1.21
N ASP A 383 4.80 -25.86 0.10
CA ASP A 383 3.69 -26.08 1.01
C ASP A 383 2.68 -24.92 0.96
N MET A 384 3.17 -23.71 0.75
CA MET A 384 2.32 -22.55 0.46
C MET A 384 1.52 -22.74 -0.82
N ASP A 385 2.18 -23.24 -1.89
CA ASP A 385 1.53 -23.46 -3.19
C ASP A 385 0.46 -24.56 -3.08
N LYS A 386 0.72 -25.67 -2.36
CA LYS A 386 -0.29 -26.72 -2.07
C LYS A 386 -1.48 -26.18 -1.27
N PHE A 387 -1.22 -25.35 -0.26
CA PHE A 387 -2.28 -24.70 0.50
C PHE A 387 -3.14 -23.81 -0.41
N LYS A 388 -2.52 -23.02 -1.27
CA LYS A 388 -3.20 -22.18 -2.25
C LYS A 388 -4.10 -23.00 -3.16
N GLU A 389 -3.60 -24.11 -3.72
CA GLU A 389 -4.39 -25.03 -4.53
C GLU A 389 -5.60 -25.58 -3.80
N MET A 390 -5.42 -25.98 -2.54
CA MET A 390 -6.53 -26.49 -1.72
C MET A 390 -7.58 -25.43 -1.44
N VAL A 391 -7.16 -24.23 -1.04
CA VAL A 391 -8.09 -23.14 -0.69
C VAL A 391 -8.86 -22.65 -1.92
N SER A 392 -8.24 -22.66 -3.10
CA SER A 392 -8.86 -22.22 -4.36
C SER A 392 -9.73 -23.30 -5.03
N LYS A 393 -9.61 -24.57 -4.67
CA LYS A 393 -10.27 -25.67 -5.39
C LYS A 393 -11.80 -25.56 -5.35
N LYS A 394 -12.43 -25.57 -6.55
CA LYS A 394 -13.88 -25.50 -6.71
C LYS A 394 -14.51 -26.89 -6.58
N LYS A 395 -15.81 -26.95 -6.25
CA LYS A 395 -16.56 -28.23 -6.16
C LYS A 395 -16.63 -28.97 -7.48
N ASN A 396 -16.65 -28.24 -8.60
CA ASN A 396 -16.83 -28.81 -9.94
C ASN A 396 -15.49 -29.04 -10.68
N GLU A 397 -14.34 -28.87 -10.02
CA GLU A 397 -13.01 -29.18 -10.55
C GLU A 397 -12.59 -30.56 -10.02
N GLU A 398 -12.19 -31.47 -10.93
CA GLU A 398 -11.69 -32.82 -10.59
C GLU A 398 -10.34 -32.79 -9.83
#